data_92e0d7640de3dbbe3504097a61c26305
#
_entry.id   92e0d7640de3dbbe3504097a61c26305
#
_cell.length_a   1.000
_cell.length_b   1.000
_cell.length_c   1.000
_cell.angle_alpha   90.00
_cell.angle_beta   90.00
_cell.angle_gamma   90.00
#
_symmetry.space_group_name_H-M   'P 1'
#
loop_
_entity.id
_entity.type
_entity.pdbx_description
1 polymer ?
#
loop_
_entity_poly.entity_id
_entity_poly.type
_entity_poly.pdbx_seq_one_letter_code
_entity_poly.pdbx_strand_id
1 'polypeptide(L)'
;MPDSYLLQNIDLVILAGGKGTRIKEFLGNHPKPMIKFNNKHFIQYVLNCNSKFNFKRIIILCGYRNKIFFEKLDKKLKNLTKIICIKEDKLLGTGGALTNLKKMHVKDFVLINGDTIFNINLNTLISSLSKKKIGIIALTKNKKQKSKKLLNLALRDKILYFKKNSSIMNGGVYFFKKEILKNIKNKKSSLENEILPKIIKSKKIQGEFFNNFFIDI
;
A
#
# COMPACT_ATOMS: atom_id res chain seq x y z
N MET A 1 22.91 -14.48 5.04
CA MET A 1 21.71 -15.25 4.65
C MET A 1 20.92 -14.40 3.69
N PRO A 2 20.56 -14.87 2.51
CA PRO A 2 19.85 -14.01 1.56
C PRO A 2 18.45 -13.67 2.11
N ASP A 3 18.13 -12.39 2.04
CA ASP A 3 16.91 -11.73 2.56
C ASP A 3 15.58 -12.25 1.98
N SER A 4 15.61 -13.20 1.05
CA SER A 4 14.43 -13.73 0.36
C SER A 4 13.50 -14.58 1.23
N TYR A 5 14.02 -15.18 2.30
CA TYR A 5 13.22 -16.06 3.17
C TYR A 5 12.17 -15.33 4.01
N LEU A 6 12.39 -14.07 4.35
CA LEU A 6 11.46 -13.29 5.18
C LEU A 6 10.11 -13.06 4.50
N LEU A 7 10.08 -12.80 3.20
CA LEU A 7 8.85 -12.43 2.47
C LEU A 7 7.98 -13.63 2.07
N GLN A 8 8.53 -14.85 2.04
CA GLN A 8 7.77 -16.08 1.70
C GLN A 8 6.61 -16.37 2.67
N ASN A 9 6.66 -15.84 3.88
CA ASN A 9 5.60 -15.99 4.87
C ASN A 9 4.70 -14.75 5.00
N ILE A 10 4.96 -13.72 4.20
CA ILE A 10 4.29 -12.43 4.26
C ILE A 10 3.36 -12.27 3.06
N ASP A 11 2.16 -11.76 3.31
CA ASP A 11 1.22 -11.39 2.25
C ASP A 11 1.57 -9.99 1.69
N LEU A 12 1.52 -9.83 0.36
CA LEU A 12 1.47 -8.52 -0.26
C LEU A 12 0.01 -8.10 -0.42
N VAL A 13 -0.37 -6.97 0.14
CA VAL A 13 -1.70 -6.38 0.02
C VAL A 13 -1.65 -5.13 -0.84
N ILE A 14 -2.52 -5.02 -1.85
CA ILE A 14 -2.58 -3.87 -2.74
C ILE A 14 -3.94 -3.19 -2.61
N LEU A 15 -3.96 -1.90 -2.26
CA LEU A 15 -5.15 -1.06 -2.21
C LEU A 15 -5.50 -0.57 -3.62
N ALA A 16 -6.50 -1.17 -4.26
CA ALA A 16 -6.87 -0.89 -5.64
C ALA A 16 -8.32 -0.45 -5.82
N GLY A 17 -9.09 -0.26 -4.74
CA GLY A 17 -10.51 0.05 -4.77
C GLY A 17 -10.87 1.54 -4.92
N GLY A 18 -9.90 2.43 -5.07
CA GLY A 18 -10.11 3.88 -5.17
C GLY A 18 -10.88 4.29 -6.43
N LYS A 19 -11.88 5.21 -6.29
CA LYS A 19 -12.71 5.68 -7.41
C LYS A 19 -11.99 6.55 -8.44
N GLY A 20 -10.77 7.06 -8.15
CA GLY A 20 -10.03 7.92 -9.06
C GLY A 20 -10.77 9.21 -9.48
N THR A 21 -11.57 9.79 -8.59
CA THR A 21 -12.51 10.89 -8.92
C THR A 21 -11.88 12.11 -9.58
N ARG A 22 -10.59 12.35 -9.40
CA ARG A 22 -9.87 13.50 -9.98
C ARG A 22 -9.50 13.31 -11.43
N ILE A 23 -9.36 12.07 -11.87
CA ILE A 23 -8.97 11.71 -13.24
C ILE A 23 -10.07 10.87 -13.90
N LYS A 24 -11.32 11.11 -13.48
CA LYS A 24 -12.49 10.35 -13.94
C LYS A 24 -12.68 10.45 -15.46
N GLU A 25 -12.37 11.60 -16.07
CA GLU A 25 -12.42 11.82 -17.51
C GLU A 25 -11.50 10.86 -18.29
N PHE A 26 -10.32 10.56 -17.74
CA PHE A 26 -9.35 9.62 -18.35
C PHE A 26 -9.63 8.16 -18.00
N LEU A 27 -10.34 7.91 -16.90
CA LEU A 27 -10.59 6.56 -16.40
C LEU A 27 -11.91 5.98 -16.95
N GLY A 28 -12.83 6.83 -17.39
CA GLY A 28 -14.19 6.38 -17.62
C GLY A 28 -14.73 5.69 -16.37
N ASN A 29 -15.13 4.44 -16.55
CA ASN A 29 -15.64 3.61 -15.46
C ASN A 29 -14.58 2.72 -14.76
N HIS A 30 -13.28 2.86 -15.06
CA HIS A 30 -12.24 1.99 -14.51
C HIS A 30 -11.67 2.52 -13.19
N PRO A 31 -11.24 1.64 -12.26
CA PRO A 31 -10.46 2.04 -11.09
C PRO A 31 -9.12 2.63 -11.50
N LYS A 32 -8.59 3.58 -10.72
CA LYS A 32 -7.34 4.28 -11.00
C LYS A 32 -6.14 3.34 -11.34
N PRO A 33 -5.92 2.21 -10.65
CA PRO A 33 -4.84 1.28 -11.00
C PRO A 33 -5.01 0.57 -12.35
N MET A 34 -6.18 0.71 -12.97
CA MET A 34 -6.46 0.12 -14.29
C MET A 34 -6.23 1.10 -15.46
N ILE A 35 -5.71 2.29 -15.21
CA ILE A 35 -5.26 3.20 -16.28
C ILE A 35 -4.19 2.52 -17.12
N LYS A 36 -4.22 2.73 -18.43
CA LYS A 36 -3.24 2.13 -19.34
C LYS A 36 -2.07 3.08 -19.60
N PHE A 37 -0.87 2.52 -19.57
CA PHE A 37 0.38 3.13 -20.06
C PHE A 37 1.07 2.10 -20.96
N ASN A 38 1.45 2.47 -22.16
CA ASN A 38 2.10 1.59 -23.13
C ASN A 38 1.43 0.21 -23.23
N ASN A 39 0.11 0.19 -23.46
CA ASN A 39 -0.74 -1.01 -23.57
C ASN A 39 -0.82 -1.92 -22.34
N LYS A 40 -0.22 -1.53 -21.21
CA LYS A 40 -0.31 -2.27 -19.94
C LYS A 40 -1.07 -1.46 -18.90
N HIS A 41 -1.84 -2.12 -18.05
CA HIS A 41 -2.49 -1.48 -16.91
C HIS A 41 -1.48 -1.12 -15.82
N PHE A 42 -1.66 0.00 -15.14
CA PHE A 42 -0.72 0.47 -14.11
C PHE A 42 -0.50 -0.57 -13.00
N ILE A 43 -1.54 -1.29 -12.62
CA ILE A 43 -1.43 -2.39 -11.64
C ILE A 43 -0.42 -3.47 -12.08
N GLN A 44 -0.23 -3.71 -13.39
CA GLN A 44 0.76 -4.67 -13.88
C GLN A 44 2.18 -4.19 -13.64
N TYR A 45 2.42 -2.88 -13.73
CA TYR A 45 3.72 -2.30 -13.36
C TYR A 45 3.97 -2.41 -11.86
N VAL A 46 2.95 -2.14 -11.02
CA VAL A 46 3.05 -2.33 -9.57
C VAL A 46 3.39 -3.79 -9.23
N LEU A 47 2.71 -4.75 -9.85
CA LEU A 47 2.99 -6.17 -9.66
C LEU A 47 4.38 -6.57 -10.14
N ASN A 48 4.81 -6.10 -11.32
CA ASN A 48 6.13 -6.39 -11.87
C ASN A 48 7.26 -5.84 -10.98
N CYS A 49 7.12 -4.62 -10.45
CA CYS A 49 8.10 -4.06 -9.52
C CYS A 49 8.27 -4.90 -8.25
N ASN A 50 7.24 -5.63 -7.87
CA ASN A 50 7.21 -6.44 -6.65
C ASN A 50 7.38 -7.95 -6.91
N SER A 51 7.42 -8.41 -8.17
CA SER A 51 7.56 -9.83 -8.54
C SER A 51 8.92 -10.43 -8.17
N LYS A 52 9.94 -9.61 -7.98
CA LYS A 52 11.26 -10.01 -7.47
C LYS A 52 11.24 -10.48 -6.02
N PHE A 53 10.18 -10.14 -5.28
CA PHE A 53 9.99 -10.57 -3.91
C PHE A 53 9.06 -11.79 -3.87
N ASN A 54 9.49 -12.84 -3.24
CA ASN A 54 8.73 -14.09 -3.16
C ASN A 54 7.71 -14.02 -2.02
N PHE A 55 6.56 -13.39 -2.27
CA PHE A 55 5.48 -13.29 -1.30
C PHE A 55 4.67 -14.60 -1.19
N LYS A 56 4.14 -14.87 -0.01
CA LYS A 56 3.23 -16.00 0.21
C LYS A 56 2.03 -15.97 -0.74
N ARG A 57 1.42 -14.80 -0.91
CA ARG A 57 0.33 -14.50 -1.84
C ARG A 57 0.20 -13.00 -2.03
N ILE A 58 -0.46 -12.59 -3.10
CA ILE A 58 -0.81 -11.21 -3.38
C ILE A 58 -2.33 -11.04 -3.23
N ILE A 59 -2.76 -10.13 -2.36
CA ILE A 59 -4.16 -9.82 -2.10
C ILE A 59 -4.45 -8.43 -2.67
N ILE A 60 -5.31 -8.34 -3.68
CA ILE A 60 -5.73 -7.07 -4.28
C ILE A 60 -7.12 -6.71 -3.73
N LEU A 61 -7.20 -5.62 -2.98
CA LEU A 61 -8.46 -5.07 -2.49
C LEU A 61 -9.06 -4.17 -3.57
N CYS A 62 -9.92 -4.76 -4.41
CA CYS A 62 -10.37 -4.18 -5.69
C CYS A 62 -11.58 -3.25 -5.57
N GLY A 63 -12.17 -3.09 -4.37
CA GLY A 63 -13.46 -2.46 -4.23
C GLY A 63 -14.56 -3.28 -4.91
N TYR A 64 -15.50 -2.61 -5.59
CA TYR A 64 -16.65 -3.29 -6.22
C TYR A 64 -16.38 -3.89 -7.61
N ARG A 65 -15.18 -3.71 -8.19
CA ARG A 65 -14.87 -4.06 -9.59
C ARG A 65 -13.80 -5.14 -9.72
N ASN A 66 -13.90 -6.20 -8.93
CA ASN A 66 -12.91 -7.27 -8.91
C ASN A 66 -12.72 -8.00 -10.25
N LYS A 67 -13.79 -8.22 -11.05
CA LYS A 67 -13.71 -8.92 -12.33
C LYS A 67 -12.68 -8.28 -13.28
N ILE A 68 -12.69 -6.95 -13.41
CA ILE A 68 -11.77 -6.21 -14.29
C ILE A 68 -10.30 -6.49 -13.92
N PHE A 69 -9.98 -6.54 -12.64
CA PHE A 69 -8.62 -6.87 -12.22
C PHE A 69 -8.23 -8.28 -12.63
N PHE A 70 -9.12 -9.25 -12.40
CA PHE A 70 -8.85 -10.66 -12.70
C PHE A 70 -8.69 -10.93 -14.20
N GLU A 71 -9.55 -10.33 -15.03
CA GLU A 71 -9.55 -10.54 -16.47
C GLU A 71 -8.34 -9.90 -17.16
N LYS A 72 -7.92 -8.73 -16.70
CA LYS A 72 -6.87 -7.91 -17.34
C LYS A 72 -5.46 -8.14 -16.82
N LEU A 73 -5.29 -8.96 -15.78
CA LEU A 73 -3.95 -9.32 -15.31
C LEU A 73 -3.27 -10.29 -16.28
N ASP A 74 -1.99 -10.07 -16.53
CA ASP A 74 -1.15 -10.93 -17.33
C ASP A 74 -1.14 -12.38 -16.79
N LYS A 75 -1.32 -13.36 -17.67
CA LYS A 75 -1.29 -14.78 -17.32
C LYS A 75 0.01 -15.19 -16.64
N LYS A 76 1.15 -14.62 -17.08
CA LYS A 76 2.46 -14.88 -16.50
C LYS A 76 2.53 -14.48 -15.03
N LEU A 77 1.98 -13.31 -14.69
CA LEU A 77 1.92 -12.84 -13.29
C LEU A 77 1.03 -13.73 -12.42
N LYS A 78 -0.07 -14.24 -12.98
CA LYS A 78 -0.97 -15.16 -12.26
C LYS A 78 -0.30 -16.48 -11.90
N ASN A 79 0.63 -16.94 -12.73
CA ASN A 79 1.33 -18.21 -12.54
C ASN A 79 2.51 -18.14 -11.58
N LEU A 80 3.10 -16.94 -11.37
CA LEU A 80 4.27 -16.76 -10.51
C LEU A 80 3.93 -16.72 -9.02
N THR A 81 2.73 -16.25 -8.67
CA THR A 81 2.32 -16.09 -7.27
C THR A 81 0.80 -16.18 -7.17
N LYS A 82 0.29 -16.77 -6.10
CA LYS A 82 -1.16 -16.82 -5.85
C LYS A 82 -1.74 -15.42 -5.69
N ILE A 83 -2.48 -14.93 -6.69
CA ILE A 83 -3.17 -13.64 -6.68
C ILE A 83 -4.64 -13.84 -6.31
N ILE A 84 -5.11 -13.09 -5.31
CA ILE A 84 -6.48 -13.11 -4.83
C ILE A 84 -7.06 -11.69 -4.95
N CYS A 85 -8.12 -11.51 -5.73
CA CYS A 85 -8.84 -10.24 -5.82
C CYS A 85 -10.07 -10.28 -4.91
N ILE A 86 -10.15 -9.33 -3.98
CA ILE A 86 -11.26 -9.23 -3.04
C ILE A 86 -12.20 -8.13 -3.48
N LYS A 87 -13.46 -8.53 -3.67
CA LYS A 87 -14.57 -7.59 -3.89
C LYS A 87 -15.03 -7.04 -2.54
N GLU A 88 -15.33 -5.76 -2.50
CA GLU A 88 -16.05 -5.12 -1.40
C GLU A 88 -17.53 -4.95 -1.80
N ASP A 89 -18.45 -5.36 -0.94
CA ASP A 89 -19.88 -5.14 -1.16
C ASP A 89 -20.23 -3.65 -1.03
N LYS A 90 -19.52 -2.94 -0.17
CA LYS A 90 -19.59 -1.49 0.01
C LYS A 90 -18.20 -0.89 -0.02
N LEU A 91 -18.05 0.30 -0.60
CA LEU A 91 -16.78 1.01 -0.61
C LEU A 91 -16.44 1.53 0.79
N LEU A 92 -15.58 0.83 1.47
CA LEU A 92 -15.18 1.14 2.84
C LEU A 92 -13.99 2.12 2.93
N GLY A 93 -13.44 2.56 1.80
CA GLY A 93 -12.24 3.41 1.75
C GLY A 93 -10.96 2.63 2.08
N THR A 94 -9.80 3.31 2.02
CA THR A 94 -8.49 2.66 2.18
C THR A 94 -8.29 2.00 3.54
N GLY A 95 -8.89 2.56 4.58
CA GLY A 95 -8.83 2.00 5.92
C GLY A 95 -9.80 0.85 6.14
N GLY A 96 -11.08 1.06 5.80
CA GLY A 96 -12.12 0.04 6.01
C GLY A 96 -11.92 -1.21 5.16
N ALA A 97 -11.36 -1.08 3.95
CA ALA A 97 -11.01 -2.20 3.07
C ALA A 97 -10.13 -3.26 3.75
N LEU A 98 -9.23 -2.83 4.65
CA LEU A 98 -8.34 -3.72 5.39
C LEU A 98 -9.09 -4.66 6.36
N THR A 99 -10.38 -4.45 6.65
CA THR A 99 -11.17 -5.40 7.46
C THR A 99 -11.30 -6.77 6.80
N ASN A 100 -11.23 -6.83 5.47
CA ASN A 100 -11.25 -8.08 4.72
C ASN A 100 -10.06 -8.99 5.07
N LEU A 101 -8.92 -8.41 5.46
CA LEU A 101 -7.73 -9.16 5.87
C LEU A 101 -7.95 -9.98 7.15
N LYS A 102 -8.86 -9.54 8.03
CA LYS A 102 -9.23 -10.30 9.25
C LYS A 102 -9.88 -11.63 8.88
N LYS A 103 -10.80 -11.61 7.90
CA LYS A 103 -11.49 -12.82 7.42
C LYS A 103 -10.55 -13.79 6.71
N MET A 104 -9.44 -13.31 6.17
CA MET A 104 -8.44 -14.10 5.47
C MET A 104 -7.33 -14.63 6.37
N HIS A 105 -7.40 -14.39 7.67
CA HIS A 105 -6.36 -14.77 8.63
C HIS A 105 -4.96 -14.29 8.23
N VAL A 106 -4.89 -13.07 7.65
CA VAL A 106 -3.62 -12.43 7.30
C VAL A 106 -2.83 -12.17 8.58
N LYS A 107 -1.56 -12.56 8.56
CA LYS A 107 -0.59 -12.27 9.62
C LYS A 107 0.04 -10.89 9.38
N ASP A 108 1.36 -10.80 9.47
CA ASP A 108 2.10 -9.61 9.08
C ASP A 108 2.07 -9.45 7.55
N PHE A 109 2.03 -8.23 7.05
CA PHE A 109 1.87 -7.99 5.62
C PHE A 109 2.54 -6.69 5.16
N VAL A 110 2.96 -6.70 3.90
CA VAL A 110 3.31 -5.48 3.17
C VAL A 110 2.03 -4.92 2.55
N LEU A 111 1.80 -3.62 2.70
CA LEU A 111 0.70 -2.90 2.07
C LEU A 111 1.26 -1.90 1.07
N ILE A 112 0.69 -1.87 -0.14
CA ILE A 112 1.07 -0.93 -1.20
C ILE A 112 -0.18 -0.27 -1.77
N ASN A 113 -0.11 1.04 -2.03
CA ASN A 113 -1.13 1.74 -2.80
C ASN A 113 -1.07 1.29 -4.26
N GLY A 114 -2.20 0.89 -4.83
CA GLY A 114 -2.27 0.36 -6.21
C GLY A 114 -2.04 1.40 -7.31
N ASP A 115 -1.97 2.68 -6.95
CA ASP A 115 -1.67 3.81 -7.83
C ASP A 115 -0.25 4.37 -7.63
N THR A 116 0.61 3.64 -6.92
CA THR A 116 1.98 4.05 -6.58
C THR A 116 3.01 3.00 -6.99
N ILE A 117 4.11 3.43 -7.57
CA ILE A 117 5.34 2.64 -7.75
C ILE A 117 6.42 3.30 -6.90
N PHE A 118 6.95 2.56 -5.95
CA PHE A 118 8.08 2.96 -5.14
C PHE A 118 9.10 1.82 -5.10
N ASN A 119 10.16 1.94 -5.90
CA ASN A 119 11.14 0.87 -6.09
C ASN A 119 12.15 0.82 -4.94
N ILE A 120 11.72 0.33 -3.80
CA ILE A 120 12.54 0.15 -2.60
C ILE A 120 12.87 -1.32 -2.35
N ASN A 121 13.89 -1.57 -1.52
CA ASN A 121 14.12 -2.89 -0.98
C ASN A 121 13.19 -3.13 0.22
N LEU A 122 12.21 -4.01 0.07
CA LEU A 122 11.24 -4.32 1.11
C LEU A 122 11.87 -5.05 2.30
N ASN A 123 12.92 -5.83 2.08
CA ASN A 123 13.64 -6.48 3.19
C ASN A 123 14.30 -5.43 4.08
N THR A 124 14.90 -4.38 3.49
CA THR A 124 15.44 -3.24 4.25
C THR A 124 14.35 -2.54 5.06
N LEU A 125 13.17 -2.31 4.47
CA LEU A 125 12.04 -1.71 5.18
C LEU A 125 11.63 -2.56 6.39
N ILE A 126 11.48 -3.88 6.20
CA ILE A 126 11.01 -4.80 7.24
C ILE A 126 12.06 -4.95 8.35
N SER A 127 13.34 -5.13 7.99
CA SER A 127 14.42 -5.29 8.97
C SER A 127 14.65 -4.04 9.82
N SER A 128 14.30 -2.87 9.30
CA SER A 128 14.35 -1.59 10.04
C SER A 128 13.28 -1.49 11.12
N LEU A 129 12.26 -2.35 11.15
CA LEU A 129 11.18 -2.25 12.13
C LEU A 129 11.63 -2.64 13.54
N SER A 130 11.51 -1.73 14.48
CA SER A 130 11.73 -2.00 15.90
C SER A 130 10.71 -3.01 16.46
N LYS A 131 11.15 -3.92 17.33
CA LYS A 131 10.30 -4.93 17.98
C LYS A 131 9.07 -4.33 18.68
N LYS A 132 9.23 -3.14 19.26
CA LYS A 132 8.15 -2.42 20.00
C LYS A 132 7.12 -1.74 19.10
N LYS A 133 7.33 -1.69 17.78
CA LYS A 133 6.42 -1.04 16.82
C LYS A 133 5.54 -2.07 16.11
N ILE A 134 4.36 -1.62 15.68
CA ILE A 134 3.38 -2.44 14.95
C ILE A 134 3.38 -2.17 13.45
N GLY A 135 4.21 -1.25 12.98
CA GLY A 135 4.37 -0.99 11.55
C GLY A 135 5.42 0.07 11.24
N ILE A 136 5.78 0.11 9.97
CA ILE A 136 6.74 1.05 9.40
C ILE A 136 6.21 1.59 8.08
N ILE A 137 6.45 2.86 7.81
CA ILE A 137 6.06 3.56 6.58
C ILE A 137 7.32 3.90 5.79
N ALA A 138 7.35 3.54 4.51
CA ALA A 138 8.35 4.04 3.60
C ALA A 138 8.04 5.50 3.24
N LEU A 139 9.00 6.37 3.45
CA LEU A 139 8.93 7.81 3.21
C LEU A 139 9.78 8.18 2.01
N THR A 140 9.36 9.20 1.28
CA THR A 140 10.10 9.76 0.14
C THR A 140 10.10 11.28 0.17
N LYS A 141 10.89 11.90 -0.72
CA LYS A 141 10.91 13.36 -0.89
C LYS A 141 9.59 13.85 -1.49
N ASN A 142 9.03 14.90 -0.93
CA ASN A 142 7.91 15.64 -1.51
C ASN A 142 8.43 16.61 -2.58
N LYS A 143 8.54 16.14 -3.82
CA LYS A 143 8.99 16.96 -4.96
C LYS A 143 7.99 18.05 -5.36
N LYS A 144 6.71 17.89 -4.99
CA LYS A 144 5.64 18.85 -5.28
C LYS A 144 5.04 19.32 -3.96
N GLN A 145 5.51 20.43 -3.41
CA GLN A 145 5.00 21.05 -2.16
C GLN A 145 3.47 21.32 -2.15
N LYS A 146 2.77 21.03 -3.24
CA LYS A 146 1.34 21.33 -3.46
C LYS A 146 0.38 20.18 -3.22
N SER A 147 0.82 18.95 -2.92
CA SER A 147 -0.15 17.87 -2.71
C SER A 147 -0.72 17.92 -1.29
N LYS A 148 -1.90 18.54 -1.16
CA LYS A 148 -2.71 18.58 0.09
C LYS A 148 -3.14 17.20 0.63
N LYS A 149 -2.83 16.10 -0.08
CA LYS A 149 -3.37 14.76 0.20
C LYS A 149 -2.48 13.84 1.02
N LEU A 150 -1.19 14.08 1.00
CA LEU A 150 -0.25 13.21 1.68
C LEU A 150 0.05 13.77 3.05
N LEU A 151 0.03 12.92 4.05
CA LEU A 151 0.40 13.28 5.40
C LEU A 151 1.72 14.03 5.36
N ASN A 152 1.71 15.28 5.76
CA ASN A 152 2.92 16.06 5.99
C ASN A 152 3.64 15.46 7.20
N LEU A 153 4.56 14.55 6.92
CA LEU A 153 5.31 13.79 7.92
C LEU A 153 6.72 14.34 8.01
N ALA A 154 7.27 14.32 9.22
CA ALA A 154 8.69 14.48 9.42
C ALA A 154 9.21 13.30 10.22
N LEU A 155 10.52 13.06 10.12
CA LEU A 155 11.20 11.95 10.71
C LEU A 155 12.33 12.46 11.59
N ARG A 156 12.36 12.01 12.83
CA ARG A 156 13.51 12.20 13.74
C ARG A 156 13.74 10.88 14.47
N ASP A 157 14.93 10.32 14.35
CA ASP A 157 15.32 9.03 14.97
C ASP A 157 14.29 7.91 14.72
N LYS A 158 13.84 7.80 13.46
CA LYS A 158 12.77 6.89 13.02
C LYS A 158 11.38 7.13 13.63
N ILE A 159 11.23 8.17 14.45
CA ILE A 159 9.94 8.58 15.00
C ILE A 159 9.24 9.52 14.03
N LEU A 160 8.00 9.17 13.69
CA LEU A 160 7.14 9.98 12.84
C LEU A 160 6.39 11.03 13.64
N TYR A 161 6.31 12.23 13.10
CA TYR A 161 5.46 13.31 13.59
C TYR A 161 4.90 14.14 12.44
N PHE A 162 3.86 14.94 12.72
CA PHE A 162 3.26 15.81 11.74
C PHE A 162 4.03 17.13 11.68
N LYS A 163 4.37 17.55 10.45
CA LYS A 163 5.04 18.83 10.22
C LYS A 163 4.44 19.53 9.01
N LYS A 164 3.89 20.71 9.18
CA LYS A 164 3.40 21.55 8.08
C LYS A 164 4.55 21.87 7.12
N ASN A 165 4.28 21.82 5.82
CA ASN A 165 5.29 22.09 4.77
C ASN A 165 6.53 21.16 4.84
N SER A 166 6.33 19.89 5.15
CA SER A 166 7.42 18.93 5.15
C SER A 166 7.93 18.64 3.74
N SER A 167 9.26 18.48 3.63
CA SER A 167 9.93 17.94 2.42
C SER A 167 9.80 16.42 2.29
N ILE A 168 9.20 15.75 3.28
CA ILE A 168 9.02 14.30 3.33
C ILE A 168 7.54 13.98 3.26
N MET A 169 7.21 12.93 2.52
CA MET A 169 5.85 12.43 2.38
C MET A 169 5.78 10.92 2.50
N ASN A 170 4.57 10.43 2.75
CA ASN A 170 4.24 9.01 2.72
C ASN A 170 4.41 8.47 1.31
N GLY A 171 5.23 7.43 1.16
CA GLY A 171 5.51 6.77 -0.13
C GLY A 171 4.48 5.72 -0.54
N GLY A 172 3.41 5.50 0.22
CA GLY A 172 2.35 4.53 -0.13
C GLY A 172 2.79 3.07 -0.02
N VAL A 173 3.90 2.80 0.65
CA VAL A 173 4.41 1.45 0.94
C VAL A 173 4.60 1.32 2.45
N TYR A 174 4.07 0.24 3.01
CA TYR A 174 4.04 -0.01 4.44
C TYR A 174 4.37 -1.46 4.73
N PHE A 175 4.95 -1.72 5.89
CA PHE A 175 4.90 -3.04 6.50
C PHE A 175 4.16 -2.94 7.83
N PHE A 176 3.21 -3.84 8.04
CA PHE A 176 2.38 -3.88 9.24
C PHE A 176 2.39 -5.26 9.88
N LYS A 177 2.52 -5.29 11.21
CA LYS A 177 2.17 -6.46 12.00
C LYS A 177 0.65 -6.61 12.06
N LYS A 178 0.15 -7.82 12.24
CA LYS A 178 -1.29 -8.12 12.35
C LYS A 178 -2.03 -7.25 13.37
N GLU A 179 -1.33 -6.76 14.39
CA GLU A 179 -1.89 -5.91 15.43
C GLU A 179 -2.50 -4.61 14.90
N ILE A 180 -2.05 -4.13 13.72
CA ILE A 180 -2.64 -2.94 13.06
C ILE A 180 -4.14 -3.15 12.83
N LEU A 181 -4.56 -4.37 12.51
CA LEU A 181 -5.94 -4.70 12.20
C LEU A 181 -6.89 -4.49 13.38
N LYS A 182 -6.39 -4.49 14.62
CA LYS A 182 -7.19 -4.16 15.82
C LYS A 182 -7.71 -2.71 15.79
N ASN A 183 -6.99 -1.82 15.12
CA ASN A 183 -7.34 -0.41 14.99
C ASN A 183 -8.33 -0.13 13.85
N ILE A 184 -8.69 -1.15 13.07
CA ILE A 184 -9.53 -1.04 11.88
C ILE A 184 -10.93 -1.55 12.20
N LYS A 185 -11.92 -0.67 12.01
CA LYS A 185 -13.35 -0.98 12.19
C LYS A 185 -14.00 -1.25 10.84
N ASN A 186 -15.04 -2.09 10.82
CA ASN A 186 -15.83 -2.38 9.62
C ASN A 186 -16.79 -1.23 9.29
N LYS A 187 -16.19 -0.09 8.98
CA LYS A 187 -16.89 1.13 8.55
C LYS A 187 -16.03 1.87 7.55
N LYS A 188 -16.66 2.76 6.77
CA LYS A 188 -15.96 3.63 5.84
C LYS A 188 -14.92 4.48 6.59
N SER A 189 -13.65 4.37 6.19
CA SER A 189 -12.54 5.12 6.80
C SER A 189 -11.35 5.22 5.84
N SER A 190 -10.53 6.25 6.04
CA SER A 190 -9.27 6.45 5.34
C SER A 190 -8.12 5.95 6.19
N LEU A 191 -7.24 5.16 5.60
CA LEU A 191 -5.99 4.76 6.25
C LEU A 191 -5.15 5.99 6.58
N GLU A 192 -4.98 6.87 5.61
CA GLU A 192 -4.09 8.03 5.68
C GLU A 192 -4.64 9.16 6.57
N ASN A 193 -5.95 9.41 6.52
CA ASN A 193 -6.54 10.57 7.20
C ASN A 193 -7.10 10.25 8.59
N GLU A 194 -7.41 8.98 8.88
CA GLU A 194 -8.08 8.60 10.13
C GLU A 194 -7.28 7.60 10.97
N ILE A 195 -6.73 6.55 10.34
CA ILE A 195 -6.09 5.43 11.06
C ILE A 195 -4.64 5.76 11.38
N LEU A 196 -3.82 6.06 10.37
CA LEU A 196 -2.41 6.39 10.55
C LEU A 196 -2.19 7.55 11.50
N PRO A 197 -2.95 8.67 11.44
CA PRO A 197 -2.76 9.76 12.38
C PRO A 197 -2.87 9.35 13.85
N LYS A 198 -3.82 8.49 14.19
CA LYS A 198 -4.02 8.00 15.55
C LYS A 198 -2.84 7.14 16.02
N ILE A 199 -2.37 6.26 15.13
CA ILE A 199 -1.30 5.32 15.47
C ILE A 199 0.07 6.02 15.48
N ILE A 200 0.28 7.04 14.66
CA ILE A 200 1.47 7.88 14.67
C ILE A 200 1.53 8.67 16.00
N LYS A 201 0.43 9.31 16.41
CA LYS A 201 0.34 10.01 17.71
C LYS A 201 0.65 9.11 18.90
N SER A 202 0.25 7.84 18.85
CA SER A 202 0.56 6.86 19.90
C SER A 202 1.99 6.29 19.78
N LYS A 203 2.81 6.79 18.85
CA LYS A 203 4.21 6.37 18.61
C LYS A 203 4.37 4.87 18.33
N LYS A 204 3.31 4.19 17.85
CA LYS A 204 3.34 2.76 17.52
C LYS A 204 3.84 2.45 16.12
N ILE A 205 3.96 3.46 15.24
CA ILE A 205 4.51 3.37 13.89
C ILE A 205 5.79 4.16 13.81
N GLN A 206 6.74 3.66 13.02
CA GLN A 206 7.97 4.35 12.66
C GLN A 206 8.03 4.66 11.16
N GLY A 207 8.98 5.49 10.74
CA GLY A 207 9.27 5.78 9.35
C GLY A 207 10.67 5.31 8.96
N GLU A 208 10.84 5.03 7.68
CA GLU A 208 12.13 4.83 7.04
C GLU A 208 12.17 5.63 5.74
N PHE A 209 13.21 6.43 5.55
CA PHE A 209 13.35 7.28 4.37
C PHE A 209 14.10 6.56 3.26
N PHE A 210 13.55 6.63 2.04
CA PHE A 210 14.16 6.08 0.83
C PHE A 210 14.25 7.16 -0.25
N ASN A 211 15.40 7.26 -0.89
CA ASN A 211 15.64 8.18 -2.02
C ASN A 211 15.61 7.42 -3.35
N ASN A 212 14.63 6.56 -3.53
CA ASN A 212 14.47 5.69 -4.68
C ASN A 212 13.47 6.27 -5.68
N PHE A 213 13.40 5.65 -6.87
CA PHE A 213 12.40 5.99 -7.88
C PHE A 213 10.98 5.86 -7.32
N PHE A 214 10.20 6.94 -7.47
CA PHE A 214 8.84 7.07 -6.96
C PHE A 214 7.92 7.71 -8.00
N ILE A 215 6.78 7.08 -8.25
CA ILE A 215 5.67 7.60 -9.06
C ILE A 215 4.36 7.36 -8.32
N ASP A 216 3.51 8.40 -8.28
CA ASP A 216 2.11 8.37 -7.87
C ASP A 216 1.27 9.00 -8.99
N ILE A 217 0.31 8.26 -9.54
CA ILE A 217 -0.52 8.68 -10.69
C ILE A 217 -1.83 9.34 -10.28
#